data_6843a3af007c462e1ce496a8265b7c33
#
_entry.id   6843a3af007c462e1ce496a8265b7c33
#
_cell.length_a   1.000
_cell.length_b   1.000
_cell.length_c   1.000
_cell.angle_alpha   90.00
_cell.angle_beta   90.00
_cell.angle_gamma   90.00
#
_symmetry.space_group_name_H-M   'P 1'
#
loop_
_entity.id
_entity.type
_entity.pdbx_description
1 polymer ?
#
loop_
_entity_poly.entity_id
_entity_poly.type
_entity_poly.pdbx_seq_one_letter_code
_entity_poly.pdbx_strand_id
1 'polypeptide(L)'
;MEPGQHLLNRQVKEITRTQNSKMNFSVLQWNVLAKCYATPQTFPTVEPEYLDFDYRKNLIAQEIKSYNADIICLEEVDVRDLEFFKSLYPEDQYSFSYIKKPHSKDGICVMLRKEKFQVIDTDLITHTKEDGVQKENLVSQVVLAKYDNGGVDAYLILAACHLKADSPTVDFTETRLRQVRQIMEAVEKKRNHCLKELGANEKNSITLVCGDFNEGPKEPAAQEFLKYKEIGLKSAFEDEPYTLFQTYGSSNYLIKSNVDHILYSKNLEITKKIGSPEEGVVGENGLISKNFPSDHLSLFAEFSLVENQETPTLSSEQI
;
A
#
# COMPACT_ATOMS: atom_id res chain seq x y z
N MET A 1 -0.50 -21.43 -14.55
CA MET A 1 0.88 -21.02 -14.15
C MET A 1 1.08 -21.44 -12.71
N GLU A 2 2.30 -21.78 -12.35
CA GLU A 2 2.60 -22.19 -10.97
C GLU A 2 2.44 -21.02 -9.99
N PRO A 3 1.98 -21.25 -8.75
CA PRO A 3 1.92 -20.21 -7.71
C PRO A 3 3.32 -19.60 -7.53
N GLY A 4 3.39 -18.28 -7.49
CA GLY A 4 4.64 -17.54 -7.28
C GLY A 4 5.34 -17.03 -8.56
N GLN A 5 4.76 -17.23 -9.74
CA GLN A 5 5.31 -16.65 -10.97
C GLN A 5 4.75 -15.24 -11.19
N HIS A 6 5.53 -14.21 -10.84
CA HIS A 6 5.22 -12.80 -11.10
C HIS A 6 5.28 -12.47 -12.59
N LEU A 7 4.52 -11.46 -13.01
CA LEU A 7 4.50 -11.02 -14.43
C LEU A 7 5.85 -10.49 -14.90
N LEU A 8 6.56 -9.76 -14.05
CA LEU A 8 7.92 -9.33 -14.28
C LEU A 8 8.89 -10.21 -13.50
N ASN A 9 10.05 -10.50 -14.09
CA ASN A 9 11.12 -11.15 -13.36
C ASN A 9 11.73 -10.17 -12.36
N ARG A 10 11.34 -10.33 -11.08
CA ARG A 10 11.79 -9.49 -9.96
C ARG A 10 12.45 -10.35 -8.90
N GLN A 11 13.52 -9.83 -8.33
CA GLN A 11 14.23 -10.54 -7.27
C GLN A 11 13.48 -10.44 -5.94
N VAL A 12 13.37 -11.56 -5.27
CA VAL A 12 12.94 -11.66 -3.88
C VAL A 12 14.15 -11.33 -3.00
N LYS A 13 14.05 -10.27 -2.23
CA LYS A 13 15.07 -9.87 -1.24
C LYS A 13 14.66 -10.41 0.14
N GLU A 14 15.32 -11.48 0.58
CA GLU A 14 15.24 -11.95 1.97
C GLU A 14 16.10 -11.02 2.85
N ILE A 15 15.52 -10.41 3.88
CA ILE A 15 16.20 -9.35 4.65
C ILE A 15 16.62 -9.85 6.03
N THR A 16 15.71 -10.43 6.78
CA THR A 16 15.96 -10.95 8.13
C THR A 16 15.14 -12.22 8.34
N ARG A 17 15.74 -13.21 8.98
CA ARG A 17 15.00 -14.37 9.50
C ARG A 17 15.02 -14.32 11.01
N THR A 18 13.98 -13.75 11.61
CA THR A 18 13.67 -14.03 13.02
C THR A 18 13.08 -15.42 13.11
N GLN A 19 13.87 -16.37 13.59
CA GLN A 19 13.53 -17.82 13.53
C GLN A 19 12.29 -18.20 14.37
N ASN A 20 11.70 -17.30 15.17
CA ASN A 20 10.63 -17.65 16.10
C ASN A 20 9.51 -16.59 16.23
N SER A 21 9.37 -15.66 15.30
CA SER A 21 8.26 -14.69 15.42
C SER A 21 6.91 -15.39 15.28
N LYS A 22 6.06 -15.23 16.32
CA LYS A 22 4.70 -15.79 16.35
C LYS A 22 3.72 -15.01 15.46
N MET A 23 4.09 -13.81 15.02
CA MET A 23 3.29 -12.97 14.14
C MET A 23 4.05 -12.73 12.85
N ASN A 24 3.47 -13.18 11.74
CA ASN A 24 3.94 -12.86 10.40
C ASN A 24 2.76 -12.62 9.47
N PHE A 25 2.89 -11.66 8.58
CA PHE A 25 1.90 -11.36 7.55
C PHE A 25 2.55 -10.65 6.36
N SER A 26 1.87 -10.69 5.24
CA SER A 26 2.33 -10.10 4.00
C SER A 26 1.40 -8.99 3.53
N VAL A 27 1.97 -7.99 2.86
CA VAL A 27 1.30 -6.80 2.34
C VAL A 27 1.61 -6.65 0.86
N LEU A 28 0.57 -6.48 0.06
CA LEU A 28 0.62 -6.04 -1.34
C LEU A 28 0.03 -4.64 -1.43
N GLN A 29 0.77 -3.70 -2.01
CA GLN A 29 0.30 -2.38 -2.39
C GLN A 29 0.45 -2.22 -3.89
N TRP A 30 -0.58 -1.70 -4.60
CA TRP A 30 -0.51 -1.49 -6.03
C TRP A 30 -1.55 -0.51 -6.57
N ASN A 31 -1.11 0.52 -7.29
CA ASN A 31 -1.94 1.30 -8.17
C ASN A 31 -2.16 0.49 -9.48
N VAL A 32 -3.41 0.05 -9.71
CA VAL A 32 -3.76 -0.89 -10.80
C VAL A 32 -4.10 -0.18 -12.12
N LEU A 33 -4.00 1.13 -12.16
CA LEU A 33 -4.38 2.02 -13.28
C LEU A 33 -5.86 1.88 -13.67
N ALA A 34 -6.66 2.86 -13.27
CA ALA A 34 -8.09 2.88 -13.57
C ALA A 34 -8.37 2.94 -15.08
N LYS A 35 -9.41 2.23 -15.49
CA LYS A 35 -9.88 2.21 -16.88
C LYS A 35 -10.08 3.60 -17.49
N CYS A 36 -10.50 4.57 -16.68
CA CYS A 36 -10.73 5.94 -17.16
C CYS A 36 -9.44 6.72 -17.45
N TYR A 37 -8.28 6.28 -16.94
CA TYR A 37 -6.97 6.89 -17.19
C TYR A 37 -6.16 6.15 -18.24
N ALA A 38 -6.41 4.87 -18.46
CA ALA A 38 -5.76 4.02 -19.43
C ALA A 38 -6.24 4.35 -20.86
N THR A 39 -5.77 5.46 -21.42
CA THR A 39 -6.19 5.92 -22.76
C THR A 39 -4.99 6.13 -23.68
N PRO A 40 -5.16 6.00 -25.03
CA PRO A 40 -4.08 6.31 -25.98
C PRO A 40 -3.57 7.75 -25.90
N GLN A 41 -4.38 8.69 -25.42
CA GLN A 41 -3.97 10.09 -25.20
C GLN A 41 -3.03 10.20 -24.00
N THR A 42 -3.27 9.42 -22.95
CA THR A 42 -2.43 9.38 -21.75
C THR A 42 -1.13 8.61 -22.04
N PHE A 43 -1.23 7.49 -22.75
CA PHE A 43 -0.14 6.55 -23.02
C PHE A 43 0.10 6.36 -24.53
N PRO A 44 0.63 7.37 -25.24
CA PRO A 44 0.72 7.36 -26.69
C PRO A 44 1.71 6.35 -27.26
N THR A 45 2.63 5.83 -26.45
CA THR A 45 3.63 4.83 -26.84
C THR A 45 3.19 3.39 -26.58
N VAL A 46 2.01 3.21 -25.99
CA VAL A 46 1.45 1.89 -25.67
C VAL A 46 0.44 1.48 -26.73
N GLU A 47 0.54 0.24 -27.19
CA GLU A 47 -0.46 -0.31 -28.10
C GLU A 47 -1.85 -0.27 -27.47
N PRO A 48 -2.90 0.21 -28.18
CA PRO A 48 -4.25 0.38 -27.63
C PRO A 48 -4.83 -0.88 -27.00
N GLU A 49 -4.48 -2.06 -27.50
CA GLU A 49 -4.89 -3.36 -26.98
C GLU A 49 -4.45 -3.54 -25.51
N TYR A 50 -3.22 -3.09 -25.14
CA TYR A 50 -2.69 -3.25 -23.78
C TYR A 50 -3.27 -2.23 -22.80
N LEU A 51 -3.99 -1.21 -23.28
CA LEU A 51 -4.75 -0.27 -22.46
C LEU A 51 -6.17 -0.76 -22.15
N ASP A 52 -6.68 -1.71 -22.93
CA ASP A 52 -8.02 -2.27 -22.73
C ASP A 52 -8.09 -3.04 -21.41
N PHE A 53 -9.13 -2.77 -20.60
CA PHE A 53 -9.29 -3.42 -19.30
C PHE A 53 -9.57 -4.92 -19.44
N ASP A 54 -10.25 -5.36 -20.47
CA ASP A 54 -10.52 -6.79 -20.68
C ASP A 54 -9.23 -7.56 -20.96
N TYR A 55 -8.24 -6.91 -21.55
CA TYR A 55 -6.87 -7.44 -21.65
C TYR A 55 -6.17 -7.41 -20.29
N ARG A 56 -6.10 -6.23 -19.65
CA ARG A 56 -5.34 -5.99 -18.42
C ARG A 56 -5.83 -6.77 -17.20
N LYS A 57 -7.16 -6.97 -17.07
CA LYS A 57 -7.75 -7.63 -15.89
C LYS A 57 -7.18 -9.02 -15.60
N ASN A 58 -6.83 -9.80 -16.64
CA ASN A 58 -6.23 -11.13 -16.46
C ASN A 58 -4.81 -11.03 -15.89
N LEU A 59 -4.03 -10.06 -16.36
CA LEU A 59 -2.69 -9.80 -15.84
C LEU A 59 -2.77 -9.25 -14.42
N ILE A 60 -3.71 -8.34 -14.12
CA ILE A 60 -3.97 -7.83 -12.77
C ILE A 60 -4.29 -8.98 -11.81
N ALA A 61 -5.22 -9.87 -12.19
CA ALA A 61 -5.58 -11.02 -11.37
C ALA A 61 -4.38 -11.95 -11.14
N GLN A 62 -3.59 -12.21 -12.17
CA GLN A 62 -2.39 -13.04 -12.06
C GLN A 62 -1.38 -12.43 -11.10
N GLU A 63 -1.06 -11.14 -11.25
CA GLU A 63 -0.09 -10.45 -10.40
C GLU A 63 -0.53 -10.47 -8.93
N ILE A 64 -1.78 -10.08 -8.64
CA ILE A 64 -2.32 -10.06 -7.27
C ILE A 64 -2.27 -11.47 -6.65
N LYS A 65 -2.71 -12.49 -7.38
CA LYS A 65 -2.77 -13.87 -6.88
C LYS A 65 -1.38 -14.50 -6.70
N SER A 66 -0.38 -14.07 -7.48
CA SER A 66 0.99 -14.60 -7.38
C SER A 66 1.64 -14.33 -6.02
N TYR A 67 1.25 -13.24 -5.35
CA TYR A 67 1.74 -12.89 -4.00
C TYR A 67 1.02 -13.63 -2.89
N ASN A 68 -0.26 -14.00 -3.08
CA ASN A 68 -1.11 -14.58 -2.03
C ASN A 68 -1.06 -13.79 -0.71
N ALA A 69 -1.03 -12.45 -0.83
CA ALA A 69 -0.81 -11.54 0.28
C ALA A 69 -1.96 -11.57 1.30
N ASP A 70 -1.63 -11.35 2.57
CA ASP A 70 -2.62 -11.31 3.66
C ASP A 70 -3.37 -9.97 3.71
N ILE A 71 -2.69 -8.90 3.32
CA ILE A 71 -3.21 -7.53 3.22
C ILE A 71 -2.99 -7.06 1.78
N ILE A 72 -4.03 -6.54 1.14
CA ILE A 72 -4.00 -6.05 -0.23
C ILE A 72 -4.59 -4.65 -0.25
N CYS A 73 -3.78 -3.66 -0.65
CA CYS A 73 -4.17 -2.27 -0.85
C CYS A 73 -4.06 -1.95 -2.35
N LEU A 74 -5.18 -1.57 -2.97
CA LEU A 74 -5.22 -1.24 -4.38
C LEU A 74 -5.75 0.18 -4.58
N GLU A 75 -5.04 0.98 -5.35
CA GLU A 75 -5.46 2.31 -5.78
C GLU A 75 -5.97 2.24 -7.22
N GLU A 76 -6.76 3.23 -7.60
CA GLU A 76 -7.37 3.36 -8.92
C GLU A 76 -8.27 2.18 -9.32
N VAL A 77 -8.94 1.58 -8.37
CA VAL A 77 -9.97 0.56 -8.63
C VAL A 77 -11.23 1.24 -9.18
N ASP A 78 -11.55 1.01 -10.46
CA ASP A 78 -12.75 1.58 -11.08
C ASP A 78 -14.02 0.91 -10.53
N VAL A 79 -15.01 1.73 -10.14
CA VAL A 79 -16.27 1.24 -9.58
C VAL A 79 -17.03 0.31 -10.51
N ARG A 80 -16.84 0.43 -11.82
CA ARG A 80 -17.48 -0.42 -12.84
C ARG A 80 -16.89 -1.83 -12.87
N ASP A 81 -15.67 -1.98 -12.37
CA ASP A 81 -14.93 -3.24 -12.36
C ASP A 81 -14.83 -3.83 -10.94
N LEU A 82 -15.58 -3.28 -9.97
CA LEU A 82 -15.53 -3.64 -8.57
C LEU A 82 -15.84 -5.13 -8.31
N GLU A 83 -16.80 -5.68 -9.04
CA GLU A 83 -17.17 -7.09 -8.93
C GLU A 83 -16.05 -8.03 -9.40
N PHE A 84 -15.25 -7.61 -10.39
CA PHE A 84 -14.04 -8.33 -10.76
C PHE A 84 -13.05 -8.41 -9.60
N PHE A 85 -12.74 -7.27 -8.94
CA PHE A 85 -11.81 -7.25 -7.81
C PHE A 85 -12.33 -8.06 -6.62
N LYS A 86 -13.62 -8.00 -6.30
CA LYS A 86 -14.25 -8.85 -5.27
C LYS A 86 -14.12 -10.33 -5.59
N SER A 87 -14.23 -10.71 -6.87
CA SER A 87 -14.14 -12.10 -7.30
C SER A 87 -12.74 -12.70 -7.30
N LEU A 88 -11.69 -11.89 -7.05
CA LEU A 88 -10.31 -12.38 -6.99
C LEU A 88 -10.10 -13.39 -5.87
N TYR A 89 -10.81 -13.21 -4.76
CA TYR A 89 -10.80 -14.09 -3.61
C TYR A 89 -12.23 -14.38 -3.12
N PRO A 90 -12.50 -15.60 -2.59
CA PRO A 90 -13.77 -15.92 -1.97
C PRO A 90 -14.09 -14.98 -0.78
N GLU A 91 -15.38 -14.60 -0.66
CA GLU A 91 -15.84 -13.71 0.42
C GLU A 91 -15.64 -14.27 1.83
N ASP A 92 -15.59 -15.59 1.99
CA ASP A 92 -15.29 -16.24 3.26
C ASP A 92 -13.81 -16.17 3.63
N GLN A 93 -12.90 -15.95 2.66
CA GLN A 93 -11.46 -15.86 2.90
C GLN A 93 -10.97 -14.44 3.12
N TYR A 94 -11.55 -13.43 2.48
CA TYR A 94 -11.13 -12.05 2.62
C TYR A 94 -12.30 -11.13 3.00
N SER A 95 -12.03 -10.18 3.91
CA SER A 95 -12.88 -9.00 4.05
C SER A 95 -12.55 -8.01 2.93
N PHE A 96 -13.54 -7.25 2.51
CA PHE A 96 -13.41 -6.29 1.41
C PHE A 96 -13.95 -4.93 1.84
N SER A 97 -13.16 -3.87 1.66
CA SER A 97 -13.56 -2.48 1.88
C SER A 97 -13.21 -1.64 0.65
N TYR A 98 -14.09 -0.73 0.27
CA TYR A 98 -13.90 0.15 -0.88
C TYR A 98 -14.45 1.55 -0.62
N ILE A 99 -13.68 2.57 -0.99
CA ILE A 99 -14.12 3.95 -1.03
C ILE A 99 -13.89 4.55 -2.41
N LYS A 100 -14.97 5.09 -3.01
CA LYS A 100 -14.93 5.75 -4.31
C LYS A 100 -14.62 7.24 -4.14
N LYS A 101 -13.76 7.80 -5.00
CA LYS A 101 -13.58 9.25 -5.11
C LYS A 101 -14.92 9.94 -5.49
N PRO A 102 -15.26 11.10 -4.91
CA PRO A 102 -16.55 11.76 -5.12
C PRO A 102 -16.91 12.05 -6.59
N HIS A 103 -15.95 12.56 -7.35
CA HIS A 103 -16.16 13.05 -8.72
C HIS A 103 -15.42 12.22 -9.79
N SER A 104 -14.83 11.09 -9.42
CA SER A 104 -14.17 10.17 -10.32
C SER A 104 -14.86 8.80 -10.29
N LYS A 105 -14.45 7.90 -11.17
CA LYS A 105 -14.98 6.52 -11.21
C LYS A 105 -14.11 5.54 -10.45
N ASP A 106 -12.95 5.96 -10.02
CA ASP A 106 -11.98 5.16 -9.29
C ASP A 106 -12.03 5.40 -7.77
N GLY A 107 -11.35 4.54 -7.06
CA GLY A 107 -11.24 4.59 -5.60
C GLY A 107 -10.17 3.66 -5.07
N ILE A 108 -10.19 3.46 -3.76
CA ILE A 108 -9.24 2.62 -3.02
C ILE A 108 -9.96 1.39 -2.50
N CYS A 109 -9.36 0.22 -2.73
CA CYS A 109 -9.81 -1.06 -2.23
C CYS A 109 -8.81 -1.60 -1.21
N VAL A 110 -9.32 -2.15 -0.11
CA VAL A 110 -8.54 -2.89 0.88
C VAL A 110 -9.16 -4.27 1.09
N MET A 111 -8.32 -5.30 1.07
CA MET A 111 -8.72 -6.67 1.41
C MET A 111 -7.81 -7.19 2.52
N LEU A 112 -8.39 -7.85 3.53
CA LEU A 112 -7.65 -8.50 4.60
C LEU A 112 -8.07 -9.97 4.69
N ARG A 113 -7.09 -10.87 4.79
CA ARG A 113 -7.31 -12.30 4.97
C ARG A 113 -7.97 -12.58 6.33
N LYS A 114 -9.18 -13.13 6.32
CA LYS A 114 -9.99 -13.37 7.51
C LYS A 114 -9.39 -14.39 8.48
N GLU A 115 -8.59 -15.31 7.98
CA GLU A 115 -7.84 -16.28 8.81
C GLU A 115 -6.87 -15.58 9.77
N LYS A 116 -6.32 -14.41 9.38
CA LYS A 116 -5.34 -13.65 10.17
C LYS A 116 -5.89 -12.37 10.78
N PHE A 117 -6.89 -11.76 10.16
CA PHE A 117 -7.37 -10.42 10.53
C PHE A 117 -8.88 -10.38 10.70
N GLN A 118 -9.33 -10.04 11.89
CA GLN A 118 -10.72 -9.69 12.18
C GLN A 118 -10.87 -8.16 12.11
N VAL A 119 -11.56 -7.64 11.10
CA VAL A 119 -11.87 -6.20 11.00
C VAL A 119 -12.80 -5.81 12.15
N ILE A 120 -12.39 -4.76 12.90
CA ILE A 120 -13.17 -4.19 14.00
C ILE A 120 -13.91 -2.95 13.52
N ASP A 121 -13.20 -2.06 12.79
CA ASP A 121 -13.76 -0.78 12.36
C ASP A 121 -13.02 -0.23 11.12
N THR A 122 -13.71 0.59 10.31
CA THR A 122 -13.14 1.21 9.12
C THR A 122 -13.65 2.64 8.97
N ASP A 123 -12.72 3.61 8.99
CA ASP A 123 -13.01 5.00 8.64
C ASP A 123 -12.80 5.20 7.13
N LEU A 124 -13.85 5.60 6.44
CA LEU A 124 -13.82 5.99 5.03
C LEU A 124 -13.69 7.51 4.95
N ILE A 125 -12.51 8.00 4.57
CA ILE A 125 -12.14 9.41 4.60
C ILE A 125 -12.32 10.01 3.21
N THR A 126 -13.20 11.02 3.08
CA THR A 126 -13.17 11.95 1.95
C THR A 126 -12.42 13.19 2.42
N HIS A 127 -11.28 13.48 1.79
CA HIS A 127 -10.44 14.60 2.19
C HIS A 127 -11.15 15.94 2.01
N THR A 128 -10.80 16.90 2.86
CA THR A 128 -11.36 18.25 2.86
C THR A 128 -10.27 19.28 2.60
N LYS A 129 -10.70 20.46 2.07
CA LYS A 129 -9.86 21.63 1.94
C LYS A 129 -9.53 22.25 3.30
N GLU A 130 -8.79 23.34 3.30
CA GLU A 130 -8.36 24.07 4.52
C GLU A 130 -9.51 24.48 5.43
N ASP A 131 -10.69 24.74 4.86
CA ASP A 131 -11.90 25.11 5.62
C ASP A 131 -12.48 23.92 6.43
N GLY A 132 -11.98 22.70 6.24
CA GLY A 132 -12.49 21.49 6.87
C GLY A 132 -13.90 21.05 6.43
N VAL A 133 -14.51 21.76 5.51
CA VAL A 133 -15.91 21.57 5.08
C VAL A 133 -15.99 21.12 3.62
N GLN A 134 -15.30 21.84 2.72
CA GLN A 134 -15.36 21.55 1.30
C GLN A 134 -14.57 20.25 0.98
N LYS A 135 -15.29 19.22 0.50
CA LYS A 135 -14.70 17.93 0.12
C LYS A 135 -13.86 18.06 -1.16
N GLU A 136 -12.74 17.37 -1.16
CA GLU A 136 -11.89 17.16 -2.34
C GLU A 136 -12.27 15.87 -3.08
N ASN A 137 -11.78 15.71 -4.31
CA ASN A 137 -11.94 14.47 -5.08
C ASN A 137 -10.84 13.45 -4.73
N LEU A 138 -10.59 13.28 -3.44
CA LEU A 138 -9.52 12.44 -2.91
C LEU A 138 -10.03 11.71 -1.67
N VAL A 139 -9.61 10.47 -1.53
CA VAL A 139 -10.09 9.57 -0.49
C VAL A 139 -8.95 8.78 0.11
N SER A 140 -9.18 8.31 1.33
CA SER A 140 -8.34 7.32 2.03
C SER A 140 -9.22 6.44 2.90
N GLN A 141 -8.70 5.35 3.40
CA GLN A 141 -9.39 4.56 4.41
C GLN A 141 -8.43 4.14 5.50
N VAL A 142 -8.92 4.08 6.74
CA VAL A 142 -8.15 3.60 7.90
C VAL A 142 -8.91 2.46 8.54
N VAL A 143 -8.35 1.26 8.44
CA VAL A 143 -8.91 0.02 8.95
C VAL A 143 -8.27 -0.30 10.29
N LEU A 144 -9.10 -0.62 11.29
CA LEU A 144 -8.68 -1.26 12.53
C LEU A 144 -9.06 -2.73 12.47
N ALA A 145 -8.08 -3.61 12.66
CA ALA A 145 -8.31 -5.05 12.72
C ALA A 145 -7.53 -5.69 13.87
N LYS A 146 -8.11 -6.73 14.46
CA LYS A 146 -7.41 -7.61 15.38
C LYS A 146 -6.67 -8.67 14.58
N TYR A 147 -5.38 -8.88 14.88
CA TYR A 147 -4.63 -10.02 14.37
C TYR A 147 -4.94 -11.24 15.23
N ASP A 148 -5.38 -12.31 14.61
CA ASP A 148 -5.69 -13.57 15.27
C ASP A 148 -4.96 -14.71 14.57
N ASN A 149 -3.81 -15.08 15.11
CA ASN A 149 -3.07 -16.24 14.63
C ASN A 149 -2.37 -16.92 15.82
N GLY A 150 -3.06 -17.88 16.42
CA GLY A 150 -2.44 -18.83 17.35
C GLY A 150 -1.95 -18.24 18.69
N GLY A 151 -2.66 -17.25 19.26
CA GLY A 151 -2.41 -16.74 20.60
C GLY A 151 -1.55 -15.48 20.68
N VAL A 152 -1.38 -14.75 19.58
CA VAL A 152 -0.81 -13.40 19.56
C VAL A 152 -1.95 -12.39 19.49
N ASP A 153 -2.16 -11.63 20.55
CA ASP A 153 -3.07 -10.49 20.56
C ASP A 153 -2.33 -9.25 20.03
N ALA A 154 -2.57 -8.90 18.78
CA ALA A 154 -2.06 -7.66 18.19
C ALA A 154 -3.16 -6.93 17.42
N TYR A 155 -3.01 -5.62 17.27
CA TYR A 155 -3.96 -4.76 16.58
C TYR A 155 -3.28 -4.06 15.42
N LEU A 156 -3.84 -4.22 14.23
CA LEU A 156 -3.40 -3.55 13.01
C LEU A 156 -4.22 -2.28 12.80
N ILE A 157 -3.53 -1.14 12.64
CA ILE A 157 -4.07 0.10 12.11
C ILE A 157 -3.49 0.28 10.72
N LEU A 158 -4.29 0.07 9.70
CA LEU A 158 -3.89 0.15 8.29
C LEU A 158 -4.51 1.37 7.64
N ALA A 159 -3.69 2.32 7.18
CA ALA A 159 -4.11 3.40 6.30
C ALA A 159 -3.79 3.04 4.85
N ALA A 160 -4.79 3.13 3.97
CA ALA A 160 -4.63 3.02 2.53
C ALA A 160 -5.00 4.35 1.88
N CYS A 161 -4.10 4.93 1.06
CA CYS A 161 -4.27 6.26 0.51
C CYS A 161 -3.77 6.38 -0.93
N HIS A 162 -4.33 7.35 -1.65
CA HIS A 162 -3.84 7.81 -2.93
C HIS A 162 -3.82 9.33 -2.88
N LEU A 163 -2.64 9.90 -2.64
CA LEU A 163 -2.47 11.34 -2.45
C LEU A 163 -2.56 12.09 -3.77
N LYS A 164 -2.68 13.41 -3.69
CA LYS A 164 -2.87 14.27 -4.85
C LYS A 164 -1.65 14.28 -5.76
N ALA A 165 -1.82 13.86 -7.02
CA ALA A 165 -0.82 14.01 -8.06
C ALA A 165 -0.61 15.50 -8.43
N ASP A 166 0.62 15.87 -8.75
CA ASP A 166 0.92 17.16 -9.36
C ASP A 166 0.35 17.26 -10.78
N SER A 167 0.15 18.45 -11.24
CA SER A 167 -0.08 18.73 -12.65
C SER A 167 1.15 19.43 -13.25
N PRO A 168 1.32 19.47 -14.57
CA PRO A 168 2.48 20.11 -15.18
C PRO A 168 2.69 21.59 -14.80
N THR A 169 1.65 22.24 -14.25
CA THR A 169 1.65 23.69 -13.93
C THR A 169 1.32 23.98 -12.47
N VAL A 170 0.96 22.98 -11.66
CA VAL A 170 0.52 23.18 -10.27
C VAL A 170 1.17 22.14 -9.37
N ASP A 171 1.90 22.62 -8.37
CA ASP A 171 2.41 21.86 -7.25
C ASP A 171 1.31 21.69 -6.19
N PHE A 172 1.06 20.46 -5.77
CA PHE A 172 0.06 20.12 -4.77
C PHE A 172 0.67 19.66 -3.43
N THR A 173 1.92 20.00 -3.13
CA THR A 173 2.61 19.62 -1.88
C THR A 173 1.79 19.96 -0.64
N GLU A 174 1.25 21.20 -0.54
CA GLU A 174 0.42 21.58 0.64
C GLU A 174 -0.87 20.77 0.73
N THR A 175 -1.44 20.39 -0.41
CA THR A 175 -2.60 19.50 -0.43
C THR A 175 -2.25 18.13 0.10
N ARG A 176 -1.14 17.54 -0.33
CA ARG A 176 -0.65 16.25 0.17
C ARG A 176 -0.35 16.29 1.67
N LEU A 177 0.31 17.34 2.15
CA LEU A 177 0.59 17.52 3.58
C LEU A 177 -0.71 17.57 4.42
N ARG A 178 -1.73 18.28 3.94
CA ARG A 178 -3.05 18.31 4.58
C ARG A 178 -3.71 16.93 4.60
N GLN A 179 -3.64 16.18 3.49
CA GLN A 179 -4.16 14.82 3.41
C GLN A 179 -3.46 13.89 4.40
N VAL A 180 -2.13 13.96 4.50
CA VAL A 180 -1.35 13.19 5.49
C VAL A 180 -1.85 13.47 6.90
N ARG A 181 -2.05 14.75 7.27
CA ARG A 181 -2.54 15.11 8.61
C ARG A 181 -3.94 14.53 8.88
N GLN A 182 -4.86 14.59 7.91
CA GLN A 182 -6.20 14.00 8.05
C GLN A 182 -6.16 12.47 8.18
N ILE A 183 -5.26 11.79 7.47
CA ILE A 183 -5.05 10.35 7.60
C ILE A 183 -4.50 10.03 9.00
N MET A 184 -3.47 10.76 9.43
CA MET A 184 -2.81 10.49 10.71
C MET A 184 -3.69 10.81 11.92
N GLU A 185 -4.60 11.77 11.81
CA GLU A 185 -5.63 12.01 12.83
C GLU A 185 -6.52 10.77 13.02
N ALA A 186 -6.96 10.14 11.92
CA ALA A 186 -7.74 8.92 12.00
C ALA A 186 -6.91 7.72 12.52
N VAL A 187 -5.65 7.62 12.12
CA VAL A 187 -4.70 6.61 12.63
C VAL A 187 -4.51 6.75 14.14
N GLU A 188 -4.24 7.97 14.63
CA GLU A 188 -4.04 8.22 16.07
C GLU A 188 -5.34 7.97 16.88
N LYS A 189 -6.50 8.31 16.34
CA LYS A 189 -7.78 8.00 16.96
C LYS A 189 -7.95 6.49 17.16
N LYS A 190 -7.70 5.68 16.12
CA LYS A 190 -7.80 4.22 16.21
C LYS A 190 -6.74 3.63 17.14
N ARG A 191 -5.50 4.15 17.09
CA ARG A 191 -4.44 3.74 18.02
C ARG A 191 -4.80 4.02 19.47
N ASN A 192 -5.33 5.20 19.76
CA ASN A 192 -5.80 5.57 21.08
C ASN A 192 -6.95 4.66 21.56
N HIS A 193 -7.87 4.30 20.68
CA HIS A 193 -8.93 3.33 20.97
C HIS A 193 -8.34 1.96 21.33
N CYS A 194 -7.38 1.45 20.55
CA CYS A 194 -6.70 0.18 20.86
C CYS A 194 -6.03 0.21 22.25
N LEU A 195 -5.28 1.26 22.55
CA LEU A 195 -4.51 1.37 23.79
C LEU A 195 -5.40 1.55 25.02
N LYS A 196 -6.52 2.28 24.91
CA LYS A 196 -7.37 2.63 26.06
C LYS A 196 -8.52 1.64 26.29
N GLU A 197 -9.06 1.06 25.23
CA GLU A 197 -10.33 0.32 25.30
C GLU A 197 -10.18 -1.16 24.93
N LEU A 198 -9.23 -1.52 24.07
CA LEU A 198 -9.05 -2.90 23.62
C LEU A 198 -7.94 -3.67 24.33
N GLY A 199 -7.26 -3.05 25.30
CA GLY A 199 -6.17 -3.67 26.05
C GLY A 199 -4.85 -3.82 25.28
N ALA A 200 -4.71 -3.13 24.15
CA ALA A 200 -3.45 -3.06 23.44
C ALA A 200 -2.38 -2.28 24.22
N ASN A 201 -1.13 -2.48 23.84
CA ASN A 201 0.02 -1.71 24.30
C ASN A 201 0.90 -1.32 23.12
N GLU A 202 1.97 -0.54 23.37
CA GLU A 202 2.89 -0.07 22.33
C GLU A 202 3.56 -1.19 21.52
N LYS A 203 3.69 -2.40 22.08
CA LYS A 203 4.38 -3.52 21.44
C LYS A 203 3.48 -4.26 20.47
N ASN A 204 2.17 -4.33 20.76
CA ASN A 204 1.19 -5.09 19.97
C ASN A 204 0.20 -4.21 19.18
N SER A 205 0.35 -2.87 19.22
CA SER A 205 -0.34 -1.93 18.33
C SER A 205 0.56 -1.62 17.14
N ILE A 206 0.27 -2.20 15.98
CA ILE A 206 1.05 -2.05 14.75
C ILE A 206 0.35 -1.12 13.77
N THR A 207 1.13 -0.31 13.07
CA THR A 207 0.61 0.63 12.08
C THR A 207 1.28 0.41 10.73
N LEU A 208 0.47 0.39 9.68
CA LEU A 208 0.90 0.41 8.29
C LEU A 208 0.26 1.60 7.58
N VAL A 209 1.01 2.22 6.66
CA VAL A 209 0.48 3.20 5.70
C VAL A 209 0.93 2.75 4.32
N CYS A 210 -0.03 2.45 3.46
CA CYS A 210 0.20 1.95 2.11
C CYS A 210 -0.45 2.88 1.09
N GLY A 211 0.20 3.07 -0.06
CA GLY A 211 -0.44 3.78 -1.16
C GLY A 211 0.51 4.47 -2.11
N ASP A 212 -0.11 5.06 -3.12
CA ASP A 212 0.53 5.98 -4.06
C ASP A 212 0.52 7.38 -3.44
N PHE A 213 1.71 7.86 -3.03
CA PHE A 213 1.85 9.18 -2.43
C PHE A 213 2.03 10.29 -3.47
N ASN A 214 2.24 9.91 -4.75
CA ASN A 214 2.60 10.84 -5.81
C ASN A 214 3.82 11.73 -5.49
N GLU A 215 4.62 11.29 -4.52
CA GLU A 215 5.89 11.88 -4.10
C GLU A 215 6.89 10.81 -3.71
N GLY A 216 8.18 11.13 -3.86
CA GLY A 216 9.27 10.25 -3.47
C GLY A 216 9.46 10.14 -1.96
N PRO A 217 10.27 9.16 -1.50
CA PRO A 217 10.42 8.88 -0.06
C PRO A 217 11.09 10.01 0.74
N LYS A 218 11.78 10.94 0.07
CA LYS A 218 12.44 12.10 0.68
C LYS A 218 11.63 13.39 0.58
N GLU A 219 10.49 13.34 -0.10
CA GLU A 219 9.62 14.47 -0.35
C GLU A 219 8.68 14.75 0.84
N PRO A 220 8.05 15.96 0.90
CA PRO A 220 7.34 16.44 2.06
C PRO A 220 6.27 15.51 2.64
N ALA A 221 5.41 14.91 1.80
CA ALA A 221 4.32 14.06 2.30
C ALA A 221 4.84 12.77 2.96
N ALA A 222 5.81 12.09 2.32
CA ALA A 222 6.43 10.90 2.91
C ALA A 222 7.14 11.27 4.23
N GLN A 223 7.86 12.40 4.28
CA GLN A 223 8.53 12.87 5.47
C GLN A 223 7.55 13.32 6.58
N GLU A 224 6.38 13.84 6.24
CA GLU A 224 5.34 14.20 7.21
C GLU A 224 4.84 12.96 7.96
N PHE A 225 4.59 11.84 7.28
CA PHE A 225 4.25 10.58 7.95
C PHE A 225 5.33 10.13 8.95
N LEU A 226 6.60 10.31 8.62
CA LEU A 226 7.73 9.88 9.46
C LEU A 226 7.93 10.75 10.72
N LYS A 227 7.28 11.91 10.82
CA LYS A 227 7.33 12.78 12.02
C LYS A 227 6.59 12.22 13.23
N TYR A 228 5.69 11.24 13.05
CA TYR A 228 4.90 10.62 14.13
C TYR A 228 5.76 9.65 14.95
N LYS A 229 6.63 10.21 15.80
CA LYS A 229 7.70 9.51 16.54
C LYS A 229 7.19 8.40 17.47
N GLU A 230 5.99 8.56 18.04
CA GLU A 230 5.40 7.54 18.91
C GLU A 230 5.12 6.24 18.15
N ILE A 231 4.65 6.34 16.91
CA ILE A 231 4.46 5.20 16.01
C ILE A 231 5.80 4.74 15.45
N GLY A 232 6.70 5.70 15.12
CA GLY A 232 8.04 5.45 14.59
C GLY A 232 8.01 4.73 13.25
N LEU A 233 7.26 5.30 12.29
CA LEU A 233 7.15 4.77 10.94
C LEU A 233 8.51 4.73 10.23
N LYS A 234 8.72 3.67 9.45
CA LYS A 234 9.87 3.44 8.56
C LYS A 234 9.35 3.11 7.17
N SER A 235 10.12 3.39 6.13
CA SER A 235 9.79 2.99 4.76
C SER A 235 10.37 1.62 4.41
N ALA A 236 9.58 0.77 3.76
CA ALA A 236 10.02 -0.53 3.26
C ALA A 236 10.75 -0.42 1.91
N PHE A 237 10.48 0.63 1.14
CA PHE A 237 10.90 0.77 -0.25
C PHE A 237 11.57 2.12 -0.56
N GLU A 238 12.23 2.75 0.43
CA GLU A 238 12.91 4.05 0.24
C GLU A 238 14.11 3.97 -0.72
N ASP A 239 14.68 2.78 -0.89
CA ASP A 239 15.86 2.48 -1.71
C ASP A 239 15.51 2.04 -3.14
N GLU A 240 14.22 1.93 -3.48
CA GLU A 240 13.83 1.52 -4.84
C GLU A 240 14.07 2.65 -5.85
N PRO A 241 14.63 2.35 -7.03
CA PRO A 241 14.92 3.36 -8.04
C PRO A 241 13.65 3.95 -8.66
N TYR A 242 12.58 3.19 -8.70
CA TYR A 242 11.27 3.61 -9.20
C TYR A 242 10.18 2.61 -8.80
N THR A 243 8.96 3.11 -8.69
CA THR A 243 7.73 2.32 -8.61
C THR A 243 6.76 2.69 -9.72
N LEU A 244 6.90 3.89 -10.28
CA LEU A 244 6.22 4.42 -11.46
C LEU A 244 7.24 4.57 -12.59
N PHE A 245 6.95 3.97 -13.77
CA PHE A 245 7.81 4.13 -14.94
C PHE A 245 6.98 4.04 -16.22
N GLN A 246 6.74 5.19 -16.88
CA GLN A 246 5.94 5.25 -18.09
C GLN A 246 6.17 6.55 -18.89
N THR A 247 5.92 6.49 -20.18
CA THR A 247 5.86 7.65 -21.08
C THR A 247 4.43 8.16 -21.20
N TYR A 248 4.25 9.47 -21.00
CA TYR A 248 2.93 10.12 -20.94
C TYR A 248 2.79 11.26 -21.95
N GLY A 249 1.53 11.48 -22.34
CA GLY A 249 1.06 12.66 -23.07
C GLY A 249 1.61 12.81 -24.48
N SER A 250 1.10 13.78 -25.23
CA SER A 250 1.48 14.03 -26.62
C SER A 250 2.94 14.45 -26.81
N SER A 251 3.58 14.95 -25.78
CA SER A 251 5.01 15.31 -25.80
C SER A 251 5.94 14.13 -25.47
N ASN A 252 5.41 12.95 -25.20
CA ASN A 252 6.13 11.73 -24.86
C ASN A 252 7.13 11.94 -23.71
N TYR A 253 6.73 12.62 -22.62
CA TYR A 253 7.58 12.78 -21.46
C TYR A 253 7.62 11.50 -20.63
N LEU A 254 8.83 11.08 -20.29
CA LEU A 254 9.08 9.89 -19.49
C LEU A 254 9.12 10.24 -18.01
N ILE A 255 8.29 9.56 -17.19
CA ILE A 255 8.38 9.60 -15.74
C ILE A 255 8.98 8.28 -15.26
N LYS A 256 9.99 8.38 -14.40
CA LYS A 256 10.58 7.26 -13.65
C LYS A 256 10.81 7.73 -12.23
N SER A 257 9.92 7.33 -11.29
CA SER A 257 9.91 7.87 -9.94
C SER A 257 9.47 6.81 -8.92
N ASN A 258 9.95 6.93 -7.70
CA ASN A 258 9.52 6.10 -6.57
C ASN A 258 8.40 6.83 -5.81
N VAL A 259 7.14 6.52 -6.08
CA VAL A 259 5.96 7.22 -5.55
C VAL A 259 5.03 6.33 -4.73
N ASP A 260 5.23 5.02 -4.82
CA ASP A 260 4.43 4.03 -4.08
C ASP A 260 5.15 3.61 -2.80
N HIS A 261 4.43 3.55 -1.69
CA HIS A 261 5.05 3.33 -0.39
C HIS A 261 4.31 2.30 0.46
N ILE A 262 5.08 1.56 1.25
CA ILE A 262 4.61 0.82 2.42
C ILE A 262 5.42 1.33 3.60
N LEU A 263 4.78 2.13 4.48
CA LEU A 263 5.36 2.56 5.74
C LEU A 263 4.88 1.62 6.86
N TYR A 264 5.76 1.30 7.79
CA TYR A 264 5.49 0.36 8.88
C TYR A 264 6.03 0.86 10.21
N SER A 265 5.35 0.56 11.31
CA SER A 265 5.71 0.99 12.67
C SER A 265 6.96 0.29 13.20
N LYS A 266 7.63 0.96 14.14
CA LYS A 266 8.92 0.55 14.72
C LYS A 266 8.95 -0.85 15.36
N ASN A 267 7.78 -1.39 15.72
CA ASN A 267 7.63 -2.72 16.32
C ASN A 267 7.47 -3.84 15.27
N LEU A 268 7.60 -3.51 13.98
CA LEU A 268 7.70 -4.47 12.89
C LEU A 268 9.12 -4.49 12.31
N GLU A 269 9.48 -5.64 11.76
CA GLU A 269 10.66 -5.82 10.90
C GLU A 269 10.23 -6.45 9.57
N ILE A 270 10.95 -6.10 8.50
CA ILE A 270 10.76 -6.69 7.18
C ILE A 270 11.56 -7.98 7.13
N THR A 271 10.90 -9.07 6.75
CA THR A 271 11.57 -10.35 6.55
C THR A 271 11.86 -10.64 5.07
N LYS A 272 11.00 -10.09 4.19
CA LYS A 272 11.11 -10.29 2.74
C LYS A 272 10.48 -9.11 2.01
N LYS A 273 11.04 -8.72 0.87
CA LYS A 273 10.40 -7.74 -0.03
C LYS A 273 10.65 -8.05 -1.51
N ILE A 274 9.73 -7.58 -2.36
CA ILE A 274 9.83 -7.60 -3.82
C ILE A 274 9.56 -6.17 -4.30
N GLY A 275 10.56 -5.55 -4.87
CA GLY A 275 10.51 -4.17 -5.36
C GLY A 275 10.68 -4.09 -6.88
N SER A 276 11.47 -3.14 -7.33
CA SER A 276 11.73 -2.89 -8.76
C SER A 276 12.44 -4.08 -9.42
N PRO A 277 12.12 -4.36 -10.70
CA PRO A 277 12.85 -5.36 -11.48
C PRO A 277 14.28 -4.89 -11.79
N GLU A 278 15.12 -5.84 -12.21
CA GLU A 278 16.46 -5.52 -12.71
C GLU A 278 16.41 -4.63 -13.95
N GLU A 279 17.51 -3.92 -14.19
CA GLU A 279 17.68 -3.10 -15.40
C GLU A 279 17.51 -3.96 -16.66
N GLY A 280 16.78 -3.42 -17.65
CA GLY A 280 16.52 -4.10 -18.92
C GLY A 280 15.32 -5.06 -18.93
N VAL A 281 14.70 -5.34 -17.78
CA VAL A 281 13.46 -6.14 -17.73
C VAL A 281 12.26 -5.35 -18.25
N VAL A 282 12.26 -4.04 -18.02
CA VAL A 282 11.23 -3.09 -18.49
C VAL A 282 11.71 -2.39 -19.76
N GLY A 283 10.83 -2.25 -20.75
CA GLY A 283 11.13 -1.55 -22.00
C GLY A 283 11.37 -0.04 -21.79
N GLU A 284 11.98 0.61 -22.78
CA GLU A 284 12.33 2.04 -22.72
C GLU A 284 11.13 2.97 -22.51
N ASN A 285 9.94 2.57 -22.94
CA ASN A 285 8.71 3.35 -22.86
C ASN A 285 7.94 3.16 -21.55
N GLY A 286 8.36 2.25 -20.69
CA GLY A 286 7.76 2.02 -19.39
C GLY A 286 7.17 0.63 -19.18
N LEU A 287 6.36 0.51 -18.12
CA LEU A 287 5.84 -0.74 -17.58
C LEU A 287 4.70 -1.33 -18.42
N ILE A 288 3.73 -0.49 -18.85
CA ILE A 288 2.54 -0.98 -19.57
C ILE A 288 2.98 -1.63 -20.88
N SER A 289 2.65 -2.92 -20.98
CA SER A 289 3.06 -3.75 -22.12
C SER A 289 2.13 -4.97 -22.22
N LYS A 290 2.40 -5.81 -23.21
CA LYS A 290 1.73 -7.12 -23.34
C LYS A 290 1.84 -8.01 -22.09
N ASN A 291 2.84 -7.75 -21.23
CA ASN A 291 3.15 -8.61 -20.08
C ASN A 291 2.87 -7.92 -18.73
N PHE A 292 2.61 -6.60 -18.70
CA PHE A 292 2.37 -5.90 -17.45
C PHE A 292 1.28 -4.82 -17.60
N PRO A 293 0.27 -4.79 -16.69
CA PRO A 293 -0.98 -4.09 -16.94
C PRO A 293 -1.07 -2.66 -16.37
N SER A 294 -0.07 -2.18 -15.62
CA SER A 294 -0.09 -0.87 -14.94
C SER A 294 1.19 -0.10 -15.21
N ASP A 295 1.14 1.21 -15.11
CA ASP A 295 2.29 2.12 -15.09
C ASP A 295 3.00 2.15 -13.73
N HIS A 296 2.42 1.52 -12.70
CA HIS A 296 3.00 1.31 -11.38
C HIS A 296 3.37 -0.14 -11.13
N LEU A 297 4.47 -0.36 -10.40
CA LEU A 297 4.86 -1.67 -9.89
C LEU A 297 4.03 -2.05 -8.67
N SER A 298 3.67 -3.32 -8.58
CA SER A 298 3.16 -3.91 -7.35
C SER A 298 4.28 -4.03 -6.32
N LEU A 299 4.09 -3.53 -5.11
CA LEU A 299 5.04 -3.65 -4.00
C LEU A 299 4.58 -4.74 -3.05
N PHE A 300 5.48 -5.64 -2.68
CA PHE A 300 5.19 -6.72 -1.74
C PHE A 300 6.23 -6.78 -0.64
N ALA A 301 5.76 -6.86 0.61
CA ALA A 301 6.63 -7.08 1.77
C ALA A 301 6.00 -8.06 2.76
N GLU A 302 6.84 -8.87 3.39
CA GLU A 302 6.49 -9.70 4.55
C GLU A 302 7.07 -9.07 5.81
N PHE A 303 6.26 -9.08 6.87
CA PHE A 303 6.59 -8.48 8.15
C PHE A 303 6.48 -9.50 9.27
N SER A 304 7.32 -9.32 10.29
CA SER A 304 7.18 -9.96 11.59
C SER A 304 7.20 -8.95 12.72
N LEU A 305 6.59 -9.31 13.84
CA LEU A 305 6.64 -8.51 15.06
C LEU A 305 8.04 -8.64 15.69
N VAL A 306 8.65 -7.52 16.05
CA VAL A 306 9.93 -7.52 16.75
C VAL A 306 9.75 -8.11 18.15
N GLU A 307 10.31 -9.27 18.40
CA GLU A 307 10.39 -9.82 19.76
C GLU A 307 11.48 -9.07 20.52
N ASN A 308 11.12 -8.45 21.67
CA ASN A 308 12.13 -7.93 22.56
C ASN A 308 12.97 -9.09 23.07
N GLN A 309 14.27 -9.07 22.77
CA GLN A 309 15.23 -9.77 23.60
C GLN A 309 15.09 -9.17 25.00
N GLU A 310 14.51 -9.90 25.93
CA GLU A 310 14.64 -9.57 27.35
C GLU A 310 16.12 -9.42 27.60
N THR A 311 16.57 -8.24 27.98
CA THR A 311 17.93 -8.02 28.45
C THR A 311 18.11 -9.04 29.58
N PRO A 312 19.10 -9.94 29.53
CA PRO A 312 19.30 -10.89 30.60
C PRO A 312 19.45 -10.08 31.90
N THR A 313 18.49 -10.18 32.80
CA THR A 313 18.64 -9.70 34.17
C THR A 313 19.84 -10.46 34.72
N LEU A 314 20.97 -9.79 34.83
CA LEU A 314 22.11 -10.30 35.60
C LEU A 314 21.57 -10.65 36.98
N SER A 315 21.44 -11.92 37.24
CA SER A 315 21.09 -12.45 38.53
C SER A 315 22.14 -11.92 39.52
N SER A 316 21.70 -11.20 40.52
CA SER A 316 22.50 -10.71 41.66
C SER A 316 22.86 -11.85 42.61
N GLU A 317 23.39 -12.94 42.08
CA GLU A 317 23.98 -14.03 42.84
C GLU A 317 25.39 -14.29 42.34
N GLN A 318 26.30 -13.35 42.67
CA GLN A 318 27.73 -13.55 42.86
C GLN A 318 28.34 -12.24 43.40
N ILE A 319 28.09 -11.99 44.70
CA ILE A 319 29.02 -11.23 45.56
C ILE A 319 29.26 -12.08 46.80
#